data_e4d532228a306b36b2ee76bcc08912a8
#
_entry.id   e4d532228a306b36b2ee76bcc08912a8
#
_cell.length_a   1.000
_cell.length_b   1.000
_cell.length_c   1.000
_cell.angle_alpha   90.00
_cell.angle_beta   90.00
_cell.angle_gamma   90.00
#
_symmetry.space_group_name_H-M   'P 1'
#
loop_
_entity.id
_entity.type
_entity.pdbx_description
1 polymer ?
#
loop_
_entity_poly.entity_id
_entity_poly.type
_entity_poly.pdbx_seq_one_letter_code
_entity_poly.pdbx_strand_id
1 'polypeptide(L)'
;LLGLDGDRPGRGHSILLTEPPLNPLKNRERMVDWMLNTAGFDRVHVAVQATLVLYSQGLTTGLVLDIGDGVTHMVPVFEGCIPHHLVRRVDLAGRDITRQLIKLLQLS
;
A
#
# COMPACT_ATOMS: atom_id res chain seq x y z
N LEU A 1 -3.23 1.74 -22.48
CA LEU A 1 -2.78 2.90 -21.73
C LEU A 1 -1.29 2.94 -21.49
N LEU A 2 -0.68 1.79 -21.18
CA LEU A 2 0.77 1.70 -20.93
C LEU A 2 1.55 1.17 -22.13
N GLY A 3 0.89 0.88 -23.25
CA GLY A 3 1.53 0.27 -24.42
C GLY A 3 2.00 -1.17 -24.20
N LEU A 4 1.43 -1.86 -23.22
CA LEU A 4 1.78 -3.22 -22.87
C LEU A 4 0.81 -4.18 -23.53
N ASP A 5 1.21 -4.72 -24.68
CA ASP A 5 0.39 -5.61 -25.49
C ASP A 5 0.96 -7.01 -25.57
N GLY A 6 0.13 -8.00 -25.94
CA GLY A 6 0.51 -9.37 -26.22
C GLY A 6 0.26 -10.33 -25.07
N ASP A 7 0.71 -11.56 -25.24
CA ASP A 7 0.50 -12.65 -24.26
C ASP A 7 1.24 -12.40 -22.94
N ARG A 8 2.34 -11.66 -23.00
CA ARG A 8 3.15 -11.31 -21.83
C ARG A 8 3.42 -9.81 -21.84
N PRO A 9 2.43 -9.00 -21.41
CA PRO A 9 2.51 -7.54 -21.54
C PRO A 9 3.66 -6.92 -20.73
N GLY A 10 4.14 -7.59 -19.67
CA GLY A 10 5.24 -7.09 -18.86
C GLY A 10 6.63 -7.39 -19.37
N ARG A 11 6.76 -8.10 -20.50
CA ARG A 11 8.06 -8.49 -21.04
C ARG A 11 8.94 -7.29 -21.33
N GLY A 12 10.18 -7.33 -20.84
CA GLY A 12 11.16 -6.25 -21.01
C GLY A 12 10.97 -5.09 -20.02
N HIS A 13 10.02 -5.19 -19.10
CA HIS A 13 9.72 -4.15 -18.12
C HIS A 13 9.91 -4.62 -16.69
N SER A 14 10.19 -3.66 -15.82
CA SER A 14 10.19 -3.86 -14.36
C SER A 14 8.94 -3.20 -13.78
N ILE A 15 8.38 -3.78 -12.72
CA ILE A 15 7.23 -3.23 -12.05
C ILE A 15 7.51 -3.00 -10.57
N LEU A 16 7.08 -1.87 -10.05
CA LEU A 16 7.06 -1.54 -8.64
C LEU A 16 5.62 -1.60 -8.15
N LEU A 17 5.36 -2.46 -7.18
CA LEU A 17 4.06 -2.59 -6.56
C LEU A 17 4.11 -2.12 -5.12
N THR A 18 2.98 -1.67 -4.61
CA THR A 18 2.84 -1.28 -3.22
C THR A 18 1.94 -2.27 -2.48
N GLU A 19 2.20 -2.41 -1.20
CA GLU A 19 1.38 -3.22 -0.30
C GLU A 19 1.09 -2.46 0.99
N PRO A 20 -0.05 -2.76 1.66
CA PRO A 20 -0.30 -2.21 2.99
C PRO A 20 0.65 -2.84 4.01
N PRO A 21 0.86 -2.20 5.18
CA PRO A 21 1.60 -2.84 6.26
C PRO A 21 0.83 -4.07 6.76
N LEU A 22 1.53 -5.04 7.31
CA LEU A 22 0.96 -6.31 7.80
C LEU A 22 0.27 -7.13 6.71
N ASN A 23 0.65 -6.96 5.45
CA ASN A 23 0.12 -7.76 4.35
C ASN A 23 0.56 -9.22 4.52
N PRO A 24 -0.37 -10.21 4.48
CA PRO A 24 -0.01 -11.61 4.60
C PRO A 24 1.00 -12.05 3.53
N LEU A 25 1.99 -12.84 3.93
CA LEU A 25 3.03 -13.32 3.02
C LEU A 25 2.46 -14.02 1.78
N LYS A 26 1.40 -14.81 1.97
CA LYS A 26 0.73 -15.51 0.87
C LYS A 26 0.18 -14.56 -0.20
N ASN A 27 -0.32 -13.41 0.22
CA ASN A 27 -0.83 -12.40 -0.72
C ASN A 27 0.30 -11.79 -1.54
N ARG A 28 1.44 -11.52 -0.88
CA ARG A 28 2.63 -11.02 -1.55
C ARG A 28 3.16 -12.05 -2.54
N GLU A 29 3.26 -13.30 -2.13
CA GLU A 29 3.73 -14.39 -2.99
C GLU A 29 2.85 -14.55 -4.24
N ARG A 30 1.53 -14.53 -4.08
CA ARG A 30 0.59 -14.60 -5.20
C ARG A 30 0.74 -13.44 -6.16
N MET A 31 0.91 -12.22 -5.63
CA MET A 31 1.06 -11.03 -6.43
C MET A 31 2.35 -11.08 -7.24
N VAL A 32 3.46 -11.46 -6.63
CA VAL A 32 4.76 -11.58 -7.30
C VAL A 32 4.72 -12.69 -8.35
N ASP A 33 4.15 -13.84 -8.00
CA ASP A 33 4.02 -14.98 -8.93
C ASP A 33 3.19 -14.59 -10.16
N TRP A 34 2.07 -13.92 -9.97
CA TRP A 34 1.23 -13.47 -11.07
C TRP A 34 1.97 -12.48 -11.99
N MET A 35 2.68 -11.52 -11.39
CA MET A 35 3.42 -10.50 -12.16
C MET A 35 4.57 -11.09 -12.96
N LEU A 36 5.30 -12.05 -12.39
CA LEU A 36 6.42 -12.70 -13.09
C LEU A 36 5.95 -13.71 -14.13
N ASN A 37 5.00 -14.55 -13.78
CA ASN A 37 4.63 -15.71 -14.60
C ASN A 37 3.46 -15.44 -15.55
N THR A 38 2.46 -14.71 -15.13
CA THR A 38 1.27 -14.41 -15.95
C THR A 38 1.44 -13.13 -16.76
N ALA A 39 1.77 -12.02 -16.11
CA ALA A 39 1.99 -10.76 -16.80
C ALA A 39 3.34 -10.69 -17.49
N GLY A 40 4.32 -11.48 -17.04
CA GLY A 40 5.60 -11.64 -17.70
C GLY A 40 6.61 -10.52 -17.46
N PHE A 41 6.49 -9.76 -16.36
CA PHE A 41 7.48 -8.76 -16.00
C PHE A 41 8.84 -9.39 -15.70
N ASP A 42 9.90 -8.71 -16.09
CA ASP A 42 11.27 -9.19 -15.87
C ASP A 42 11.69 -9.05 -14.41
N ARG A 43 11.21 -8.01 -13.73
CA ARG A 43 11.52 -7.73 -12.33
C ARG A 43 10.28 -7.21 -11.63
N VAL A 44 10.11 -7.64 -10.38
CA VAL A 44 9.03 -7.17 -9.50
C VAL A 44 9.64 -6.70 -8.20
N HIS A 45 9.31 -5.50 -7.78
CA HIS A 45 9.66 -4.98 -6.47
C HIS A 45 8.39 -4.60 -5.72
N VAL A 46 8.29 -5.03 -4.46
CA VAL A 46 7.14 -4.73 -3.61
C VAL A 46 7.61 -3.85 -2.46
N ALA A 47 6.98 -2.71 -2.29
CA ALA A 47 7.29 -1.76 -1.23
C ALA A 47 6.07 -1.48 -0.37
N VAL A 48 6.29 -1.26 0.92
CA VAL A 48 5.22 -0.84 1.82
C VAL A 48 4.88 0.62 1.55
N GLN A 49 3.60 0.94 1.43
CA GLN A 49 3.11 2.27 1.09
C GLN A 49 3.67 3.36 1.99
N ALA A 50 3.72 3.12 3.31
CA ALA A 50 4.23 4.08 4.28
C ALA A 50 5.67 4.51 4.00
N THR A 51 6.53 3.57 3.61
CA THR A 51 7.92 3.86 3.28
C THR A 51 8.03 4.82 2.09
N LEU A 52 7.23 4.59 1.07
CA LEU A 52 7.21 5.43 -0.13
C LEU A 52 6.69 6.84 0.17
N VAL A 53 5.72 6.98 1.06
CA VAL A 53 5.22 8.29 1.51
C VAL A 53 6.36 9.09 2.14
N LEU A 54 7.15 8.49 3.02
CA LEU A 54 8.30 9.16 3.64
C LEU A 54 9.36 9.53 2.60
N TYR A 55 9.66 8.65 1.67
CA TYR A 55 10.64 8.91 0.62
C TYR A 55 10.21 10.09 -0.27
N SER A 56 8.90 10.25 -0.51
CA SER A 56 8.39 11.38 -1.27
C SER A 56 8.63 12.72 -0.58
N GLN A 57 8.80 12.72 0.74
CA GLN A 57 9.12 13.90 1.54
C GLN A 57 10.63 14.04 1.80
N GLY A 58 11.44 13.19 1.20
CA GLY A 58 12.89 13.18 1.42
C GLY A 58 13.30 12.64 2.79
N LEU A 59 12.44 11.85 3.45
CA LEU A 59 12.66 11.31 4.79
C LEU A 59 12.80 9.80 4.76
N THR A 60 13.56 9.26 5.71
CA THR A 60 13.70 7.81 5.91
C THR A 60 13.20 7.37 7.29
N THR A 61 12.89 8.32 8.15
CA THR A 61 12.42 8.06 9.52
C THR A 61 11.21 8.93 9.80
N GLY A 62 10.18 8.35 10.40
CA GLY A 62 8.98 9.07 10.81
C GLY A 62 7.83 8.15 11.16
N LEU A 63 6.73 8.74 11.58
CA LEU A 63 5.47 8.04 11.81
C LEU A 63 4.50 8.39 10.68
N VAL A 64 4.04 7.39 9.98
CA VAL A 64 3.05 7.56 8.91
C VAL A 64 1.68 7.16 9.43
N LEU A 65 0.74 8.08 9.33
CA LEU A 65 -0.67 7.82 9.58
C LEU A 65 -1.37 7.71 8.23
N ASP A 66 -1.78 6.50 7.89
CA ASP A 66 -2.45 6.19 6.63
C ASP A 66 -3.92 5.91 6.90
N ILE A 67 -4.79 6.80 6.46
CA ILE A 67 -6.23 6.71 6.66
C ILE A 67 -6.89 6.40 5.32
N GLY A 68 -7.26 5.13 5.14
CA GLY A 68 -7.99 4.68 3.96
C GLY A 68 -9.50 4.81 4.13
N ASP A 69 -10.27 4.06 3.35
CA ASP A 69 -11.73 4.03 3.47
C ASP A 69 -12.21 3.22 4.68
N GLY A 70 -11.69 2.02 4.85
CA GLY A 70 -12.14 1.10 5.91
C GLY A 70 -11.13 0.89 7.04
N VAL A 71 -9.87 1.22 6.83
CA VAL A 71 -8.79 0.91 7.76
C VAL A 71 -7.83 2.08 7.89
N THR A 72 -7.42 2.34 9.13
CA THR A 72 -6.37 3.30 9.47
C THR A 72 -5.17 2.53 9.99
N HIS A 73 -3.99 2.81 9.43
CA HIS A 73 -2.72 2.26 9.92
C HIS A 73 -1.84 3.36 10.49
N MET A 74 -1.21 3.07 11.62
CA MET A 74 -0.13 3.87 12.18
C MET A 74 1.16 3.08 12.01
N VAL A 75 2.05 3.59 11.18
CA VAL A 75 3.26 2.87 10.75
C VAL A 75 4.50 3.66 11.13
N PRO A 76 5.22 3.27 12.17
CA PRO A 76 6.52 3.84 12.46
C PRO A 76 7.55 3.29 11.47
N VAL A 77 8.41 4.17 10.96
CA VAL A 77 9.49 3.81 10.05
C VAL A 77 10.78 4.39 10.60
N PHE A 78 11.82 3.56 10.71
CA PHE A 78 13.13 3.98 11.16
C PHE A 78 14.18 3.57 10.12
N GLU A 79 14.82 4.57 9.51
CA GLU A 79 15.83 4.37 8.45
C GLU A 79 15.37 3.40 7.35
N GLY A 80 14.13 3.57 6.91
CA GLY A 80 13.53 2.71 5.87
C GLY A 80 13.01 1.37 6.38
N CYS A 81 13.22 1.03 7.64
CA CYS A 81 12.78 -0.22 8.24
C CYS A 81 11.52 -0.03 9.07
N ILE A 82 10.58 -0.96 8.97
CA ILE A 82 9.33 -0.93 9.71
C ILE A 82 9.37 -2.01 10.80
N PRO A 83 9.39 -1.63 12.09
CA PRO A 83 9.23 -2.61 13.17
C PRO A 83 7.76 -3.07 13.20
N HIS A 84 7.47 -4.20 12.57
CA HIS A 84 6.10 -4.68 12.37
C HIS A 84 5.29 -4.82 13.65
N HIS A 85 5.93 -5.14 14.77
CA HIS A 85 5.28 -5.25 16.08
C HIS A 85 4.76 -3.91 16.62
N LEU A 86 5.23 -2.80 16.09
CA LEU A 86 4.79 -1.45 16.47
C LEU A 86 3.71 -0.87 15.55
N VAL A 87 3.44 -1.54 14.44
CA VAL A 87 2.35 -1.11 13.54
C VAL A 87 1.01 -1.31 14.24
N ARG A 88 0.15 -0.31 14.15
CA ARG A 88 -1.20 -0.36 14.71
C ARG A 88 -2.22 -0.23 13.60
N ARG A 89 -3.27 -1.02 13.70
CA ARG A 89 -4.41 -1.00 12.79
C ARG A 89 -5.66 -0.66 13.58
N VAL A 90 -6.45 0.27 13.04
CA VAL A 90 -7.76 0.62 13.57
C VAL A 90 -8.78 0.53 12.44
N ASP A 91 -9.90 -0.16 12.66
CA ASP A 91 -10.97 -0.31 11.68
C ASP A 91 -11.97 0.87 11.74
N LEU A 92 -11.43 2.08 11.87
CA LEU A 92 -12.14 3.35 11.85
C LEU A 92 -11.41 4.25 10.85
N ALA A 93 -12.08 4.64 9.78
CA ALA A 93 -11.42 5.35 8.69
C ALA A 93 -12.40 6.25 7.90
N GLY A 94 -12.07 6.58 6.67
CA GLY A 94 -12.83 7.54 5.86
C GLY A 94 -14.31 7.27 5.75
N ARG A 95 -14.72 6.01 5.63
CA ARG A 95 -16.13 5.61 5.57
C ARG A 95 -16.89 6.04 6.85
N ASP A 96 -16.27 5.84 8.00
CA ASP A 96 -16.86 6.18 9.29
C ASP A 96 -16.94 7.70 9.48
N ILE A 97 -15.91 8.41 9.03
CA ILE A 97 -15.88 9.88 9.05
C ILE A 97 -17.01 10.44 8.19
N THR A 98 -17.21 9.90 6.99
CA THR A 98 -18.29 10.28 6.10
C THR A 98 -19.67 10.05 6.74
N ARG A 99 -19.86 8.89 7.38
CA ARG A 99 -21.11 8.58 8.09
C ARG A 99 -21.37 9.56 9.22
N GLN A 100 -20.33 9.94 9.96
CA GLN A 100 -20.49 10.91 11.05
C GLN A 100 -20.85 12.29 10.50
N LEU A 101 -20.24 12.71 9.40
CA LEU A 101 -20.60 13.96 8.76
C LEU A 101 -22.06 13.98 8.30
N ILE A 102 -22.54 12.89 7.70
CA ILE A 102 -23.93 12.75 7.29
C ILE A 102 -24.87 12.92 8.49
N LYS A 103 -24.57 12.26 9.63
CA LYS A 103 -25.34 12.38 10.86
C LYS A 103 -25.38 13.83 11.35
N LEU A 104 -24.25 14.51 11.36
CA LEU A 104 -24.18 15.91 11.80
C LEU A 104 -24.99 16.84 10.89
N LEU A 105 -24.97 16.61 9.58
CA LEU A 105 -25.78 17.37 8.63
C LEU A 105 -27.27 17.12 8.78
N GLN A 106 -27.67 15.89 9.11
CA GLN A 106 -29.07 15.55 9.33
C GLN A 106 -29.63 16.12 10.64
N LEU A 107 -28.77 16.32 11.63
CA LEU A 107 -29.15 16.88 12.92
C LEU A 107 -29.24 18.42 12.91
N SER A 108 -28.66 19.02 11.91
CA SER A 108 -28.73 20.48 11.72
C SER A 108 -29.91 20.88 10.85
#